data_8ee19565347faac56e7c5f2221d367cf
#
_entry.id   8ee19565347faac56e7c5f2221d367cf
#
_cell.length_a   1.000
_cell.length_b   1.000
_cell.length_c   1.000
_cell.angle_alpha   90.00
_cell.angle_beta   90.00
_cell.angle_gamma   90.00
#
_symmetry.space_group_name_H-M   'P 1'
#
loop_
_entity.id
_entity.type
_entity.pdbx_description
1 polymer ?
#
loop_
_entity_poly.entity_id
_entity_poly.type
_entity_poly.pdbx_seq_one_letter_code
_entity_poly.pdbx_strand_id
1 'polypeptide(L)'
;MYFPRNFLWGGATAANQCEGAYLEDGKGLSIQDVLPKGFKVITEEPTPDNLKLKGIDYYHRYKEDIKLFAGMGFKVYRFSIAWSRIFPTGEEAQPNEAGLKFYDDVIDECHKYGIEPLITISHYETPLALARKYNGWSNRIMIDLYLKYCQVLFERYKGKVKYWITFNEINSILHQPFVSGAILTPKAQLSNQQLYQAIHYELVASAKAVQLAHSIDPEYKVGSMILAVTIYPLTPNPDDIIEVMELDNEVYLFSDVQALGAYPYYAKRVFEEKGVQLEISDEDREALTHTVDFVSFSYYSSNCAAADHSLGEPTGSNMVPTLKRNPYSKVSEWGWQIDPKGLRYTLNRLYSRYHKPLFIAENGLGANDTLVPDGHGSFTVEDDYRIRYMNDHLVQVSEALHDGVDVMGYTSWGCIDLISCSTAEIKKRYGMIYVDLNSDGSGTLERYKKKSYEWYRRVIESNGENLELDPEKPIVL
;
A
#
# COMPACT_ATOMS: atom_id res chain seq x y z
N MET A 1 -12.39 3.42 -24.55
CA MET A 1 -11.61 2.91 -23.41
C MET A 1 -11.72 1.39 -23.32
N TYR A 2 -10.78 0.72 -22.64
CA TYR A 2 -10.65 -0.75 -22.68
C TYR A 2 -10.96 -1.42 -21.32
N PHE A 3 -11.59 -0.72 -20.40
CA PHE A 3 -11.92 -1.28 -19.08
C PHE A 3 -12.97 -2.40 -19.20
N PRO A 4 -12.70 -3.58 -18.59
CA PRO A 4 -13.70 -4.64 -18.57
C PRO A 4 -14.91 -4.25 -17.71
N ARG A 5 -16.09 -4.82 -18.00
CA ARG A 5 -17.34 -4.47 -17.28
C ARG A 5 -17.28 -4.76 -15.77
N ASN A 6 -16.48 -5.73 -15.37
CA ASN A 6 -16.27 -6.13 -13.98
C ASN A 6 -15.03 -5.51 -13.35
N PHE A 7 -14.49 -4.42 -13.94
CA PHE A 7 -13.32 -3.72 -13.40
C PHE A 7 -13.61 -3.19 -11.98
N LEU A 8 -12.72 -3.47 -11.06
CA LEU A 8 -12.88 -3.10 -9.66
C LEU A 8 -12.37 -1.66 -9.42
N TRP A 9 -13.28 -0.71 -9.57
CA TRP A 9 -13.04 0.70 -9.28
C TRP A 9 -13.18 0.98 -7.80
N GLY A 10 -12.23 1.71 -7.18
CA GLY A 10 -12.38 2.07 -5.79
C GLY A 10 -11.30 2.95 -5.22
N GLY A 11 -11.14 2.86 -3.92
CA GLY A 11 -10.13 3.59 -3.16
C GLY A 11 -9.57 2.77 -2.02
N ALA A 12 -8.47 3.25 -1.44
CA ALA A 12 -7.72 2.57 -0.41
C ALA A 12 -7.43 3.45 0.80
N THR A 13 -7.41 2.83 1.98
CA THR A 13 -6.93 3.40 3.23
C THR A 13 -6.09 2.39 4.01
N ALA A 14 -5.41 2.86 5.07
CA ALA A 14 -4.72 2.00 6.03
C ALA A 14 -5.22 2.32 7.44
N ALA A 15 -5.42 1.28 8.26
CA ALA A 15 -5.98 1.39 9.61
C ALA A 15 -5.19 2.40 10.46
N ASN A 16 -3.87 2.30 10.50
CA ASN A 16 -3.01 3.20 11.28
C ASN A 16 -3.07 4.68 10.86
N GLN A 17 -3.55 4.97 9.65
CA GLN A 17 -3.58 6.33 9.11
C GLN A 17 -4.96 6.97 9.22
N CYS A 18 -6.01 6.19 9.49
CA CYS A 18 -7.38 6.68 9.50
C CYS A 18 -8.17 6.37 10.77
N GLU A 19 -7.99 5.20 11.39
CA GLU A 19 -8.89 4.74 12.45
C GLU A 19 -8.85 5.61 13.70
N GLY A 20 -7.68 5.88 14.26
CA GLY A 20 -7.56 6.43 15.61
C GLY A 20 -8.00 5.41 16.68
N ALA A 21 -8.63 5.88 17.76
CA ALA A 21 -9.12 5.00 18.84
C ALA A 21 -8.07 3.99 19.33
N TYR A 22 -6.83 4.44 19.49
CA TYR A 22 -5.64 3.59 19.60
C TYR A 22 -5.58 2.75 20.89
N LEU A 23 -6.39 3.07 21.90
CA LEU A 23 -6.53 2.30 23.14
C LEU A 23 -7.97 1.85 23.40
N GLU A 24 -8.90 2.08 22.48
CA GLU A 24 -10.30 1.74 22.69
C GLU A 24 -10.56 0.25 22.40
N ASP A 25 -11.55 -0.30 23.10
CA ASP A 25 -12.05 -1.66 22.92
C ASP A 25 -10.95 -2.74 22.99
N GLY A 26 -9.96 -2.52 23.86
CA GLY A 26 -8.89 -3.46 24.12
C GLY A 26 -7.80 -3.53 23.05
N LYS A 27 -7.74 -2.57 22.12
CA LYS A 27 -6.61 -2.49 21.15
C LYS A 27 -5.29 -2.33 21.90
N GLY A 28 -4.28 -3.11 21.53
CA GLY A 28 -2.90 -2.93 21.97
C GLY A 28 -2.14 -1.91 21.14
N LEU A 29 -0.93 -1.56 21.60
CA LEU A 29 -0.05 -0.67 20.85
C LEU A 29 0.51 -1.38 19.61
N SER A 30 0.54 -0.65 18.51
CA SER A 30 1.26 -1.00 17.30
C SER A 30 2.56 -0.22 17.18
N ILE A 31 3.44 -0.64 16.27
CA ILE A 31 4.66 0.12 15.95
C ILE A 31 4.36 1.53 15.42
N GLN A 32 3.19 1.76 14.86
CA GLN A 32 2.79 3.09 14.35
C GLN A 32 2.47 4.09 15.48
N ASP A 33 2.08 3.58 16.63
CA ASP A 33 1.73 4.43 17.77
C ASP A 33 2.95 5.11 18.40
N VAL A 34 4.17 4.63 18.09
CA VAL A 34 5.45 5.20 18.51
C VAL A 34 6.23 5.92 17.40
N LEU A 35 5.54 6.33 16.32
CA LEU A 35 6.11 7.05 15.17
C LEU A 35 5.48 8.46 15.01
N PRO A 36 5.72 9.39 15.97
CA PRO A 36 5.05 10.70 15.98
C PRO A 36 5.47 11.63 14.83
N LYS A 37 6.60 11.35 14.17
CA LYS A 37 7.10 12.08 12.99
C LYS A 37 7.28 11.13 11.78
N GLY A 38 6.43 10.12 11.69
CA GLY A 38 6.54 9.09 10.65
C GLY A 38 7.88 8.35 10.73
N PHE A 39 8.54 8.15 9.59
CA PHE A 39 9.78 7.35 9.54
C PHE A 39 10.99 8.00 10.23
N LYS A 40 10.89 9.25 10.64
CA LYS A 40 12.03 10.04 11.14
C LYS A 40 12.33 9.82 12.62
N VAL A 41 11.31 9.49 13.42
CA VAL A 41 11.45 9.42 14.87
C VAL A 41 10.69 8.22 15.41
N ILE A 42 11.40 7.40 16.16
CA ILE A 42 10.83 6.31 16.95
C ILE A 42 10.90 6.72 18.41
N THR A 43 9.78 6.71 19.12
CA THR A 43 9.70 6.97 20.55
C THR A 43 9.55 5.67 21.33
N GLU A 44 9.90 5.67 22.61
CA GLU A 44 9.71 4.50 23.46
C GLU A 44 8.23 4.24 23.73
N GLU A 45 7.45 5.31 23.96
CA GLU A 45 6.01 5.26 24.20
C GLU A 45 5.28 6.23 23.26
N PRO A 46 3.96 6.05 23.05
CA PRO A 46 3.15 7.00 22.30
C PRO A 46 3.23 8.41 22.85
N THR A 47 3.34 9.39 21.97
CA THR A 47 3.38 10.81 22.34
C THR A 47 2.18 11.56 21.76
N PRO A 48 1.63 12.57 22.47
CA PRO A 48 0.41 13.27 22.06
C PRO A 48 0.46 13.96 20.70
N ASP A 49 1.67 14.23 20.19
CA ASP A 49 1.90 14.84 18.87
C ASP A 49 1.87 13.83 17.71
N ASN A 50 1.63 12.55 18.00
CA ASN A 50 1.39 11.55 16.97
C ASN A 50 -0.07 11.60 16.51
N LEU A 51 -0.35 12.24 15.39
CA LEU A 51 -1.70 12.34 14.86
C LEU A 51 -2.34 10.99 14.53
N LYS A 52 -1.56 9.94 14.31
CA LYS A 52 -2.09 8.59 14.06
C LYS A 52 -2.87 8.02 15.25
N LEU A 53 -2.58 8.46 16.49
CA LEU A 53 -3.33 8.06 17.67
C LEU A 53 -4.81 8.50 17.60
N LYS A 54 -5.07 9.62 16.96
CA LYS A 54 -6.42 10.17 16.70
C LYS A 54 -6.95 9.75 15.31
N GLY A 55 -6.06 9.62 14.33
CA GLY A 55 -6.42 9.41 12.94
C GLY A 55 -7.35 10.49 12.41
N ILE A 56 -8.27 10.09 11.55
CA ILE A 56 -9.40 10.92 11.12
C ILE A 56 -10.71 10.50 11.82
N ASP A 57 -10.58 9.77 12.92
CA ASP A 57 -11.70 9.23 13.70
C ASP A 57 -12.57 8.25 12.89
N TYR A 58 -11.94 7.50 11.95
CA TYR A 58 -12.66 6.52 11.16
C TYR A 58 -13.30 5.43 12.01
N TYR A 59 -12.69 5.06 13.14
CA TYR A 59 -13.23 4.06 14.07
C TYR A 59 -14.69 4.33 14.47
N HIS A 60 -15.03 5.59 14.71
CA HIS A 60 -16.39 6.00 15.07
C HIS A 60 -17.23 6.46 13.86
N ARG A 61 -16.58 6.88 12.77
CA ARG A 61 -17.23 7.52 11.60
C ARG A 61 -17.22 6.67 10.33
N TYR A 62 -16.82 5.40 10.38
CA TYR A 62 -16.72 4.52 9.21
C TYR A 62 -18.00 4.43 8.38
N LYS A 63 -19.18 4.49 9.01
CA LYS A 63 -20.48 4.46 8.31
C LYS A 63 -20.69 5.69 7.42
N GLU A 64 -20.28 6.85 7.91
CA GLU A 64 -20.31 8.10 7.14
C GLU A 64 -19.34 8.03 5.97
N ASP A 65 -18.11 7.59 6.24
CA ASP A 65 -17.05 7.52 5.24
C ASP A 65 -17.39 6.50 4.15
N ILE A 66 -17.85 5.30 4.49
CA ILE A 66 -18.26 4.27 3.53
C ILE A 66 -19.49 4.74 2.71
N LYS A 67 -20.41 5.48 3.31
CA LYS A 67 -21.51 6.09 2.55
C LYS A 67 -21.01 7.10 1.52
N LEU A 68 -19.96 7.87 1.82
CA LEU A 68 -19.34 8.76 0.86
C LEU A 68 -18.63 7.98 -0.26
N PHE A 69 -17.98 6.86 0.06
CA PHE A 69 -17.37 5.97 -0.95
C PHE A 69 -18.45 5.37 -1.88
N ALA A 70 -19.54 4.93 -1.32
CA ALA A 70 -20.70 4.46 -2.09
C ALA A 70 -21.25 5.55 -3.01
N GLY A 71 -21.30 6.81 -2.53
CA GLY A 71 -21.69 7.97 -3.32
C GLY A 71 -20.75 8.28 -4.49
N MET A 72 -19.47 7.88 -4.42
CA MET A 72 -18.55 7.91 -5.56
C MET A 72 -18.73 6.71 -6.52
N GLY A 73 -19.53 5.70 -6.13
CA GLY A 73 -19.78 4.53 -6.94
C GLY A 73 -18.75 3.40 -6.79
N PHE A 74 -17.99 3.36 -5.71
CA PHE A 74 -16.98 2.31 -5.47
C PHE A 74 -17.57 0.92 -5.68
N LYS A 75 -16.79 0.08 -6.34
CA LYS A 75 -17.02 -1.36 -6.51
C LYS A 75 -16.16 -2.17 -5.56
N VAL A 76 -15.02 -1.63 -5.16
CA VAL A 76 -14.10 -2.22 -4.19
C VAL A 76 -13.62 -1.14 -3.21
N TYR A 77 -13.44 -1.52 -1.95
CA TYR A 77 -12.76 -0.70 -0.97
C TYR A 77 -11.64 -1.51 -0.35
N ARG A 78 -10.40 -1.03 -0.56
CA ARG A 78 -9.22 -1.62 0.07
C ARG A 78 -8.96 -0.95 1.41
N PHE A 79 -8.91 -1.75 2.47
CA PHE A 79 -8.52 -1.30 3.81
C PHE A 79 -7.68 -2.36 4.52
N SER A 80 -7.05 -2.00 5.62
CA SER A 80 -6.27 -2.96 6.42
C SER A 80 -6.96 -3.24 7.76
N ILE A 81 -6.64 -4.38 8.34
CA ILE A 81 -7.00 -4.74 9.70
C ILE A 81 -5.80 -4.51 10.61
N ALA A 82 -5.97 -3.77 11.70
CA ALA A 82 -4.95 -3.56 12.70
C ALA A 82 -4.73 -4.85 13.50
N TRP A 83 -3.59 -5.49 13.34
CA TRP A 83 -3.25 -6.72 14.06
C TRP A 83 -3.38 -6.55 15.57
N SER A 84 -2.90 -5.43 16.13
CA SER A 84 -2.99 -5.14 17.57
C SER A 84 -4.43 -4.88 18.08
N ARG A 85 -5.40 -4.72 17.17
CA ARG A 85 -6.82 -4.67 17.53
C ARG A 85 -7.42 -6.07 17.71
N ILE A 86 -6.86 -7.05 17.02
CA ILE A 86 -7.28 -8.46 17.08
C ILE A 86 -6.50 -9.24 18.13
N PHE A 87 -5.19 -9.03 18.19
CA PHE A 87 -4.29 -9.59 19.20
C PHE A 87 -3.45 -8.45 19.79
N PRO A 88 -3.87 -7.86 20.92
CA PRO A 88 -3.27 -6.65 21.48
C PRO A 88 -1.75 -6.70 21.68
N THR A 89 -1.20 -7.84 22.08
CA THR A 89 0.24 -8.07 22.20
C THR A 89 0.79 -8.99 21.10
N GLY A 90 -0.09 -9.62 20.33
CA GLY A 90 0.25 -10.61 19.29
C GLY A 90 0.28 -12.05 19.76
N GLU A 91 0.23 -12.32 21.07
CA GLU A 91 0.42 -13.67 21.65
C GLU A 91 -0.81 -14.21 22.41
N GLU A 92 -1.88 -13.44 22.54
CA GLU A 92 -3.08 -13.85 23.29
C GLU A 92 -3.61 -15.20 22.80
N ALA A 93 -4.12 -16.02 23.74
CA ALA A 93 -4.69 -17.33 23.40
C ALA A 93 -5.97 -17.21 22.57
N GLN A 94 -6.74 -16.13 22.78
CA GLN A 94 -7.98 -15.83 22.07
C GLN A 94 -7.93 -14.42 21.48
N PRO A 95 -8.55 -14.20 20.32
CA PRO A 95 -8.63 -12.87 19.71
C PRO A 95 -9.51 -11.94 20.53
N ASN A 96 -9.28 -10.66 20.39
CA ASN A 96 -10.15 -9.61 20.96
C ASN A 96 -11.45 -9.51 20.15
N GLU A 97 -12.55 -9.94 20.73
CA GLU A 97 -13.85 -9.98 20.06
C GLU A 97 -14.37 -8.56 19.70
N ALA A 98 -14.07 -7.55 20.50
CA ALA A 98 -14.44 -6.17 20.17
C ALA A 98 -13.75 -5.68 18.89
N GLY A 99 -12.49 -6.02 18.72
CA GLY A 99 -11.75 -5.73 17.47
C GLY A 99 -12.34 -6.45 16.27
N LEU A 100 -12.64 -7.75 16.40
CA LEU A 100 -13.30 -8.51 15.33
C LEU A 100 -14.67 -7.92 14.97
N LYS A 101 -15.45 -7.55 15.98
CA LYS A 101 -16.78 -6.95 15.79
C LYS A 101 -16.72 -5.62 15.04
N PHE A 102 -15.73 -4.78 15.32
CA PHE A 102 -15.54 -3.54 14.57
C PHE A 102 -15.36 -3.81 13.06
N TYR A 103 -14.51 -4.78 12.69
CA TYR A 103 -14.33 -5.12 11.27
C TYR A 103 -15.51 -5.89 10.67
N ASP A 104 -16.27 -6.67 11.45
CA ASP A 104 -17.58 -7.18 11.00
C ASP A 104 -18.46 -6.02 10.53
N ASP A 105 -18.57 -4.98 11.35
CA ASP A 105 -19.44 -3.83 11.07
C ASP A 105 -18.95 -3.01 9.86
N VAL A 106 -17.64 -2.86 9.67
CA VAL A 106 -17.04 -2.22 8.49
C VAL A 106 -17.36 -3.03 7.22
N ILE A 107 -17.18 -4.35 7.27
CA ILE A 107 -17.44 -5.25 6.14
C ILE A 107 -18.94 -5.26 5.79
N ASP A 108 -19.81 -5.37 6.80
CA ASP A 108 -21.25 -5.36 6.61
C ASP A 108 -21.74 -4.01 6.04
N GLU A 109 -21.14 -2.89 6.44
CA GLU A 109 -21.45 -1.58 5.86
C GLU A 109 -20.99 -1.48 4.39
N CYS A 110 -19.85 -2.08 4.01
CA CYS A 110 -19.43 -2.19 2.61
C CYS A 110 -20.46 -2.97 1.80
N HIS A 111 -20.87 -4.14 2.26
CA HIS A 111 -21.85 -5.00 1.59
C HIS A 111 -23.21 -4.35 1.43
N LYS A 112 -23.66 -3.57 2.39
CA LYS A 112 -24.90 -2.79 2.31
C LYS A 112 -24.97 -1.90 1.06
N TYR A 113 -23.82 -1.42 0.58
CA TYR A 113 -23.71 -0.59 -0.62
C TYR A 113 -23.19 -1.36 -1.84
N GLY A 114 -23.02 -2.67 -1.75
CA GLY A 114 -22.48 -3.49 -2.86
C GLY A 114 -21.01 -3.21 -3.16
N ILE A 115 -20.25 -2.78 -2.14
CA ILE A 115 -18.80 -2.55 -2.22
C ILE A 115 -18.09 -3.83 -1.77
N GLU A 116 -17.24 -4.40 -2.61
CA GLU A 116 -16.42 -5.57 -2.30
C GLU A 116 -15.27 -5.17 -1.37
N PRO A 117 -15.09 -5.80 -0.20
CA PRO A 117 -13.91 -5.60 0.62
C PRO A 117 -12.67 -6.24 0.00
N LEU A 118 -11.55 -5.50 -0.07
CA LEU A 118 -10.22 -6.03 -0.32
C LEU A 118 -9.36 -5.73 0.90
N ILE A 119 -8.97 -6.76 1.64
CA ILE A 119 -8.34 -6.59 2.95
C ILE A 119 -6.84 -6.82 2.88
N THR A 120 -6.06 -5.84 3.32
CA THR A 120 -4.63 -5.99 3.61
C THR A 120 -4.46 -6.48 5.04
N ILE A 121 -3.87 -7.67 5.21
CA ILE A 121 -3.72 -8.33 6.50
C ILE A 121 -2.68 -7.61 7.37
N SER A 122 -1.52 -7.26 6.79
CA SER A 122 -0.47 -6.52 7.48
C SER A 122 -0.12 -5.24 6.71
N HIS A 123 -0.46 -4.07 7.28
CA HIS A 123 -0.17 -2.77 6.69
C HIS A 123 0.62 -1.92 7.69
N TYR A 124 1.88 -2.32 7.95
CA TYR A 124 2.80 -1.60 8.84
C TYR A 124 2.33 -1.48 10.31
N GLU A 125 1.52 -2.42 10.78
CA GLU A 125 0.90 -2.38 12.12
C GLU A 125 1.16 -3.63 12.96
N THR A 126 2.37 -4.13 12.97
CA THR A 126 2.76 -5.19 13.89
C THR A 126 2.58 -4.73 15.34
N PRO A 127 2.03 -5.57 16.25
CA PRO A 127 1.96 -5.25 17.68
C PRO A 127 3.33 -4.86 18.24
N LEU A 128 3.41 -3.72 18.94
CA LEU A 128 4.67 -3.20 19.48
C LEU A 128 5.34 -4.18 20.45
N ALA A 129 4.55 -4.97 21.18
CA ALA A 129 5.05 -6.01 22.07
C ALA A 129 5.91 -7.06 21.33
N LEU A 130 5.53 -7.43 20.09
CA LEU A 130 6.31 -8.36 19.26
C LEU A 130 7.62 -7.74 18.78
N ALA A 131 7.63 -6.44 18.46
CA ALA A 131 8.84 -5.71 18.15
C ALA A 131 9.80 -5.72 19.35
N ARG A 132 9.29 -5.41 20.54
CA ARG A 132 10.07 -5.36 21.79
C ARG A 132 10.60 -6.72 22.22
N LYS A 133 9.78 -7.75 22.12
CA LYS A 133 10.12 -9.11 22.62
C LYS A 133 11.00 -9.88 21.65
N TYR A 134 10.72 -9.80 20.35
CA TYR A 134 11.29 -10.64 19.32
C TYR A 134 12.11 -9.89 18.27
N ASN A 135 12.21 -8.57 18.38
CA ASN A 135 12.78 -7.72 17.32
C ASN A 135 12.05 -7.91 15.99
N GLY A 136 10.72 -8.05 16.06
CA GLY A 136 9.85 -8.22 14.91
C GLY A 136 10.25 -9.40 14.02
N TRP A 137 10.25 -9.19 12.72
CA TRP A 137 10.53 -10.24 11.71
C TRP A 137 11.97 -10.75 11.70
N SER A 138 12.86 -10.21 12.54
CA SER A 138 14.18 -10.84 12.78
C SER A 138 14.07 -12.22 13.44
N ASN A 139 12.91 -12.57 13.98
CA ASN A 139 12.69 -13.85 14.67
C ASN A 139 11.67 -14.71 13.93
N ARG A 140 12.02 -15.98 13.66
CA ARG A 140 11.17 -16.94 12.95
C ARG A 140 9.80 -17.15 13.59
N ILE A 141 9.65 -16.96 14.90
CA ILE A 141 8.37 -17.10 15.62
C ILE A 141 7.26 -16.23 15.02
N MET A 142 7.64 -15.14 14.36
CA MET A 142 6.70 -14.24 13.71
C MET A 142 5.85 -14.94 12.65
N ILE A 143 6.36 -15.98 12.00
CA ILE A 143 5.59 -16.78 11.04
C ILE A 143 4.37 -17.39 11.72
N ASP A 144 4.55 -18.06 12.85
CA ASP A 144 3.47 -18.74 13.56
C ASP A 144 2.46 -17.74 14.14
N LEU A 145 2.94 -16.62 14.70
CA LEU A 145 2.09 -15.57 15.24
C LEU A 145 1.26 -14.89 14.14
N TYR A 146 1.87 -14.63 12.99
CA TYR A 146 1.18 -14.08 11.83
C TYR A 146 0.12 -15.06 11.28
N LEU A 147 0.46 -16.35 11.16
CA LEU A 147 -0.50 -17.35 10.70
C LEU A 147 -1.67 -17.54 11.65
N LYS A 148 -1.45 -17.47 12.95
CA LYS A 148 -2.52 -17.46 13.95
C LYS A 148 -3.47 -16.28 13.74
N TYR A 149 -2.94 -15.11 13.48
CA TYR A 149 -3.71 -13.92 13.14
C TYR A 149 -4.48 -14.11 11.82
N CYS A 150 -3.83 -14.59 10.77
CA CYS A 150 -4.46 -14.89 9.48
C CYS A 150 -5.61 -15.89 9.63
N GLN A 151 -5.42 -16.97 10.40
CA GLN A 151 -6.44 -17.99 10.60
C GLN A 151 -7.72 -17.40 11.18
N VAL A 152 -7.61 -16.57 12.22
CA VAL A 152 -8.77 -15.90 12.82
C VAL A 152 -9.52 -15.03 11.80
N LEU A 153 -8.80 -14.29 10.97
CA LEU A 153 -9.42 -13.44 9.95
C LEU A 153 -10.11 -14.28 8.86
N PHE A 154 -9.43 -15.28 8.34
CA PHE A 154 -9.97 -16.13 7.27
C PHE A 154 -11.20 -16.92 7.73
N GLU A 155 -11.19 -17.45 8.95
CA GLU A 155 -12.34 -18.14 9.52
C GLU A 155 -13.51 -17.18 9.82
N ARG A 156 -13.24 -16.00 10.41
CA ARG A 156 -14.25 -15.03 10.80
C ARG A 156 -14.98 -14.46 9.60
N TYR A 157 -14.26 -14.14 8.53
CA TYR A 157 -14.81 -13.43 7.37
C TYR A 157 -15.08 -14.34 6.17
N LYS A 158 -15.10 -15.66 6.39
CA LYS A 158 -15.47 -16.63 5.35
C LYS A 158 -16.85 -16.33 4.79
N GLY A 159 -16.93 -16.28 3.44
CA GLY A 159 -18.16 -15.95 2.72
C GLY A 159 -18.54 -14.45 2.75
N LYS A 160 -17.75 -13.60 3.45
CA LYS A 160 -17.94 -12.14 3.50
C LYS A 160 -16.83 -11.38 2.74
N VAL A 161 -15.63 -11.89 2.72
CA VAL A 161 -14.47 -11.27 2.06
C VAL A 161 -13.89 -12.26 1.06
N LYS A 162 -13.67 -11.81 -0.16
CA LYS A 162 -13.09 -12.62 -1.22
C LYS A 162 -11.61 -12.31 -1.45
N TYR A 163 -11.23 -11.04 -1.36
CA TYR A 163 -9.90 -10.56 -1.76
C TYR A 163 -9.04 -10.17 -0.56
N TRP A 164 -7.82 -10.70 -0.55
CA TRP A 164 -6.85 -10.52 0.54
C TRP A 164 -5.48 -10.13 -0.03
N ILE A 165 -4.75 -9.29 0.68
CA ILE A 165 -3.33 -9.00 0.43
C ILE A 165 -2.57 -9.34 1.70
N THR A 166 -1.50 -10.13 1.60
CA THR A 166 -0.77 -10.62 2.78
C THR A 166 -0.03 -9.51 3.50
N PHE A 167 0.82 -8.76 2.78
CA PHE A 167 1.61 -7.64 3.29
C PHE A 167 1.50 -6.45 2.36
N ASN A 168 1.35 -5.25 2.94
CA ASN A 168 1.51 -4.01 2.19
C ASN A 168 2.98 -3.79 1.85
N GLU A 169 3.27 -3.53 0.57
CA GLU A 169 4.61 -3.16 0.09
C GLU A 169 5.74 -3.95 0.78
N ILE A 170 5.66 -5.29 0.71
CA ILE A 170 6.55 -6.20 1.43
C ILE A 170 8.05 -5.87 1.21
N ASN A 171 8.41 -5.33 0.05
CA ASN A 171 9.78 -4.92 -0.28
C ASN A 171 10.25 -3.65 0.45
N SER A 172 9.36 -2.93 1.12
CA SER A 172 9.72 -1.75 1.93
C SER A 172 10.63 -2.07 3.11
N ILE A 173 10.68 -3.32 3.55
CA ILE A 173 11.57 -3.76 4.63
C ILE A 173 13.06 -3.51 4.31
N LEU A 174 13.45 -3.55 3.03
CA LEU A 174 14.81 -3.20 2.59
C LEU A 174 15.23 -1.78 3.00
N HIS A 175 14.27 -0.88 3.09
CA HIS A 175 14.53 0.54 3.30
C HIS A 175 14.07 1.02 4.68
N GLN A 176 12.96 0.48 5.18
CA GLN A 176 12.31 0.85 6.44
C GLN A 176 12.05 -0.39 7.32
N PRO A 177 13.10 -1.07 7.84
CA PRO A 177 12.96 -2.35 8.54
C PRO A 177 12.12 -2.26 9.81
N PHE A 178 12.06 -1.12 10.50
CA PHE A 178 11.14 -0.95 11.63
C PHE A 178 9.69 -0.82 11.17
N VAL A 179 9.42 0.01 10.18
CA VAL A 179 8.05 0.30 9.71
C VAL A 179 7.41 -0.93 9.06
N SER A 180 8.14 -1.65 8.23
CA SER A 180 7.64 -2.83 7.51
C SER A 180 7.81 -4.12 8.31
N GLY A 181 8.98 -4.33 8.89
CA GLY A 181 9.35 -5.57 9.58
C GLY A 181 9.31 -5.52 11.10
N ALA A 182 8.90 -4.39 11.71
CA ALA A 182 8.92 -4.21 13.17
C ALA A 182 10.29 -4.48 13.83
N ILE A 183 11.38 -4.30 13.08
CA ILE A 183 12.75 -4.56 13.52
C ILE A 183 13.28 -3.34 14.27
N LEU A 184 13.42 -3.45 15.59
CA LEU A 184 13.90 -2.36 16.45
C LEU A 184 15.40 -2.08 16.30
N THR A 185 16.17 -3.06 15.85
CA THR A 185 17.59 -2.85 15.55
C THR A 185 17.72 -1.72 14.52
N PRO A 186 18.44 -0.62 14.83
CA PRO A 186 18.64 0.47 13.89
C PRO A 186 19.22 -0.03 12.56
N LYS A 187 18.70 0.48 11.42
CA LYS A 187 19.13 0.03 10.09
C LYS A 187 20.66 0.05 9.91
N ALA A 188 21.34 1.04 10.44
CA ALA A 188 22.80 1.15 10.36
C ALA A 188 23.57 0.05 11.13
N GLN A 189 22.89 -0.67 12.04
CA GLN A 189 23.46 -1.78 12.82
C GLN A 189 22.95 -3.15 12.35
N LEU A 190 21.96 -3.16 11.45
CA LEU A 190 21.36 -4.37 10.91
C LEU A 190 22.23 -4.88 9.76
N SER A 191 22.79 -6.09 9.90
CA SER A 191 23.55 -6.72 8.82
C SER A 191 22.63 -7.14 7.67
N ASN A 192 23.17 -7.24 6.45
CA ASN A 192 22.44 -7.81 5.31
C ASN A 192 21.92 -9.22 5.62
N GLN A 193 22.73 -10.05 6.29
CA GLN A 193 22.33 -11.40 6.71
C GLN A 193 21.04 -11.38 7.53
N GLN A 194 20.97 -10.51 8.56
CA GLN A 194 19.79 -10.40 9.42
C GLN A 194 18.58 -9.85 8.64
N LEU A 195 18.80 -8.85 7.80
CA LEU A 195 17.73 -8.24 7.01
C LEU A 195 17.13 -9.23 6.02
N TYR A 196 17.96 -9.92 5.24
CA TYR A 196 17.48 -10.86 4.23
C TYR A 196 16.89 -12.14 4.86
N GLN A 197 17.35 -12.54 6.05
CA GLN A 197 16.71 -13.63 6.79
C GLN A 197 15.31 -13.22 7.28
N ALA A 198 15.13 -12.00 7.74
CA ALA A 198 13.81 -11.45 8.10
C ALA A 198 12.86 -11.41 6.88
N ILE A 199 13.37 -10.96 5.73
CA ILE A 199 12.64 -10.98 4.44
C ILE A 199 12.20 -12.41 4.11
N HIS A 200 13.10 -13.38 4.28
CA HIS A 200 12.76 -14.79 4.05
C HIS A 200 11.60 -15.24 4.93
N TYR A 201 11.57 -14.86 6.20
CA TYR A 201 10.47 -15.21 7.11
C TYR A 201 9.15 -14.57 6.69
N GLU A 202 9.13 -13.32 6.24
CA GLU A 202 7.92 -12.67 5.68
C GLU A 202 7.43 -13.38 4.41
N LEU A 203 8.34 -13.77 3.51
CA LEU A 203 7.98 -14.49 2.29
C LEU A 203 7.38 -15.87 2.59
N VAL A 204 7.97 -16.61 3.54
CA VAL A 204 7.43 -17.90 4.02
C VAL A 204 6.05 -17.70 4.67
N ALA A 205 5.90 -16.68 5.51
CA ALA A 205 4.63 -16.36 6.15
C ALA A 205 3.54 -16.01 5.11
N SER A 206 3.88 -15.22 4.08
CA SER A 206 2.98 -14.90 2.97
C SER A 206 2.52 -16.17 2.23
N ALA A 207 3.44 -17.06 1.89
CA ALA A 207 3.11 -18.30 1.18
C ALA A 207 2.25 -19.24 2.05
N LYS A 208 2.59 -19.42 3.33
CA LYS A 208 1.78 -20.20 4.27
C LYS A 208 0.39 -19.57 4.48
N ALA A 209 0.26 -18.25 4.46
CA ALA A 209 -1.03 -17.57 4.52
C ALA A 209 -1.89 -17.86 3.27
N VAL A 210 -1.29 -17.92 2.08
CA VAL A 210 -1.99 -18.35 0.86
C VAL A 210 -2.50 -19.79 1.00
N GLN A 211 -1.64 -20.71 1.44
CA GLN A 211 -2.02 -22.11 1.69
C GLN A 211 -3.17 -22.21 2.69
N LEU A 212 -3.07 -21.50 3.81
CA LEU A 212 -4.08 -21.48 4.86
C LEU A 212 -5.42 -20.93 4.34
N ALA A 213 -5.39 -19.80 3.61
CA ALA A 213 -6.58 -19.19 3.03
C ALA A 213 -7.32 -20.19 2.12
N HIS A 214 -6.63 -20.81 1.17
CA HIS A 214 -7.23 -21.77 0.25
C HIS A 214 -7.71 -23.06 0.95
N SER A 215 -7.10 -23.45 2.08
CA SER A 215 -7.58 -24.59 2.88
C SER A 215 -8.89 -24.28 3.62
N ILE A 216 -9.12 -23.02 4.01
CA ILE A 216 -10.33 -22.56 4.68
C ILE A 216 -11.45 -22.27 3.68
N ASP A 217 -11.11 -21.59 2.58
CA ASP A 217 -12.05 -21.28 1.49
C ASP A 217 -11.31 -21.24 0.13
N PRO A 218 -11.56 -22.19 -0.77
CA PRO A 218 -10.91 -22.23 -2.08
C PRO A 218 -11.29 -21.06 -2.99
N GLU A 219 -12.36 -20.32 -2.66
CA GLU A 219 -12.79 -19.13 -3.42
C GLU A 219 -12.01 -17.87 -3.04
N TYR A 220 -11.25 -17.89 -1.96
CA TYR A 220 -10.38 -16.79 -1.59
C TYR A 220 -9.37 -16.47 -2.69
N LYS A 221 -9.15 -15.18 -2.91
CA LYS A 221 -8.13 -14.65 -3.81
C LYS A 221 -7.11 -13.87 -3.01
N VAL A 222 -5.92 -14.42 -2.90
CA VAL A 222 -4.84 -13.87 -2.08
C VAL A 222 -3.75 -13.29 -2.98
N GLY A 223 -3.47 -12.01 -2.81
CA GLY A 223 -2.47 -11.28 -3.59
C GLY A 223 -1.20 -10.96 -2.79
N SER A 224 -0.13 -10.72 -3.54
CA SER A 224 1.06 -10.03 -3.06
C SER A 224 0.92 -8.54 -3.30
N MET A 225 1.74 -7.73 -2.61
CA MET A 225 1.86 -6.31 -2.92
C MET A 225 3.29 -5.83 -2.74
N ILE A 226 3.80 -5.14 -3.75
CA ILE A 226 5.08 -4.47 -3.73
C ILE A 226 4.93 -2.96 -3.96
N LEU A 227 5.87 -2.18 -3.42
CA LEU A 227 6.14 -0.83 -3.89
C LEU A 227 6.82 -0.94 -5.26
N ALA A 228 6.14 -0.54 -6.31
CA ALA A 228 6.74 -0.52 -7.63
C ALA A 228 7.62 0.72 -7.80
N VAL A 229 8.90 0.55 -7.52
CA VAL A 229 9.92 1.55 -7.81
C VAL A 229 10.31 1.39 -9.28
N THR A 230 9.64 2.14 -10.16
CA THR A 230 9.92 2.09 -11.59
C THR A 230 11.17 2.89 -11.90
N ILE A 231 12.18 2.24 -12.47
CA ILE A 231 13.50 2.84 -12.72
C ILE A 231 13.82 2.77 -14.20
N TYR A 232 14.25 3.90 -14.76
CA TYR A 232 14.79 4.01 -16.12
C TYR A 232 16.31 4.22 -16.08
N PRO A 233 17.06 3.75 -17.07
CA PRO A 233 18.45 4.17 -17.21
C PRO A 233 18.49 5.69 -17.46
N LEU A 234 19.40 6.41 -16.78
CA LEU A 234 19.55 7.86 -16.96
C LEU A 234 20.02 8.19 -18.38
N THR A 235 20.85 7.32 -18.94
CA THR A 235 21.35 7.42 -20.31
C THR A 235 21.27 6.05 -21.02
N PRO A 236 21.43 6.00 -22.35
CA PRO A 236 21.53 4.73 -23.08
C PRO A 236 22.88 4.02 -22.88
N ASN A 237 23.74 4.44 -21.95
CA ASN A 237 24.97 3.75 -21.62
C ASN A 237 24.64 2.32 -21.13
N PRO A 238 25.28 1.26 -21.70
CA PRO A 238 25.08 -0.11 -21.23
C PRO A 238 25.26 -0.31 -19.73
N ASP A 239 26.18 0.43 -19.09
CA ASP A 239 26.41 0.34 -17.64
C ASP A 239 25.19 0.86 -16.85
N ASP A 240 24.52 1.93 -17.32
CA ASP A 240 23.29 2.44 -16.70
C ASP A 240 22.15 1.42 -16.83
N ILE A 241 22.10 0.69 -17.95
CA ILE A 241 21.09 -0.36 -18.17
C ILE A 241 21.33 -1.54 -17.22
N ILE A 242 22.58 -1.93 -16.98
CA ILE A 242 22.92 -2.99 -16.02
C ILE A 242 22.61 -2.55 -14.59
N GLU A 243 22.94 -1.31 -14.21
CA GLU A 243 22.57 -0.74 -12.89
C GLU A 243 21.06 -0.83 -12.65
N VAL A 244 20.23 -0.44 -13.64
CA VAL A 244 18.76 -0.56 -13.52
C VAL A 244 18.33 -2.01 -13.38
N MET A 245 18.91 -2.93 -14.13
CA MET A 245 18.58 -4.36 -14.04
C MET A 245 18.88 -4.91 -12.63
N GLU A 246 19.99 -4.51 -12.03
CA GLU A 246 20.38 -4.96 -10.69
C GLU A 246 19.45 -4.37 -9.61
N LEU A 247 19.09 -3.09 -9.70
CA LEU A 247 18.10 -2.47 -8.82
C LEU A 247 16.72 -3.09 -8.98
N ASP A 248 16.28 -3.37 -10.20
CA ASP A 248 15.01 -4.05 -10.47
C ASP A 248 14.99 -5.46 -9.86
N ASN A 249 16.09 -6.18 -9.89
CA ASN A 249 16.21 -7.49 -9.26
C ASN A 249 15.97 -7.39 -7.74
N GLU A 250 16.43 -6.34 -7.08
CA GLU A 250 16.13 -6.13 -5.65
C GLU A 250 14.65 -5.79 -5.42
N VAL A 251 14.04 -4.95 -6.25
CA VAL A 251 12.63 -4.57 -6.15
C VAL A 251 11.72 -5.77 -6.36
N TYR A 252 11.97 -6.56 -7.41
CA TYR A 252 11.08 -7.64 -7.82
C TYR A 252 11.37 -8.98 -7.15
N LEU A 253 12.47 -9.15 -6.40
CA LEU A 253 12.79 -10.39 -5.69
C LEU A 253 11.59 -10.93 -4.89
N PHE A 254 10.88 -10.04 -4.21
CA PHE A 254 9.74 -10.37 -3.36
C PHE A 254 8.56 -10.92 -4.16
N SER A 255 8.11 -10.18 -5.15
CA SER A 255 7.00 -10.62 -6.01
C SER A 255 7.39 -11.82 -6.87
N ASP A 256 8.66 -11.97 -7.26
CA ASP A 256 9.13 -13.19 -7.93
C ASP A 256 8.93 -14.42 -7.04
N VAL A 257 9.36 -14.36 -5.79
CA VAL A 257 9.18 -15.48 -4.85
C VAL A 257 7.69 -15.76 -4.62
N GLN A 258 6.88 -14.72 -4.38
CA GLN A 258 5.46 -14.87 -4.09
C GLN A 258 4.63 -15.35 -5.30
N ALA A 259 5.01 -14.97 -6.51
CA ALA A 259 4.28 -15.30 -7.73
C ALA A 259 4.78 -16.57 -8.45
N LEU A 260 6.08 -16.89 -8.33
CA LEU A 260 6.72 -18.02 -9.03
C LEU A 260 7.00 -19.20 -8.11
N GLY A 261 6.95 -19.03 -6.80
CA GLY A 261 7.05 -20.12 -5.82
C GLY A 261 8.47 -20.54 -5.44
N ALA A 262 9.47 -19.79 -5.86
CA ALA A 262 10.88 -20.06 -5.54
C ALA A 262 11.72 -18.81 -5.70
N TYR A 263 12.90 -18.79 -5.08
CA TYR A 263 13.87 -17.73 -5.35
C TYR A 263 14.29 -17.74 -6.83
N PRO A 264 14.29 -16.57 -7.50
CA PRO A 264 14.64 -16.47 -8.92
C PRO A 264 16.13 -16.76 -9.16
N TYR A 265 16.49 -17.05 -10.41
CA TYR A 265 17.86 -17.42 -10.80
C TYR A 265 18.93 -16.41 -10.38
N TYR A 266 18.58 -15.11 -10.37
CA TYR A 266 19.51 -14.04 -10.01
C TYR A 266 19.70 -13.86 -8.50
N ALA A 267 18.81 -14.44 -7.67
CA ALA A 267 18.88 -14.30 -6.21
C ALA A 267 20.23 -14.78 -5.64
N LYS A 268 20.83 -15.82 -6.26
CA LYS A 268 22.17 -16.30 -5.88
C LYS A 268 23.19 -15.17 -5.93
N ARG A 269 23.22 -14.41 -7.05
CA ARG A 269 24.14 -13.29 -7.24
C ARG A 269 23.88 -12.18 -6.21
N VAL A 270 22.61 -11.81 -6.01
CA VAL A 270 22.22 -10.79 -5.02
C VAL A 270 22.73 -11.17 -3.64
N PHE A 271 22.56 -12.43 -3.24
CA PHE A 271 23.02 -12.89 -1.92
C PHE A 271 24.54 -12.92 -1.80
N GLU A 272 25.24 -13.41 -2.83
CA GLU A 272 26.72 -13.45 -2.86
C GLU A 272 27.31 -12.03 -2.74
N GLU A 273 26.83 -11.07 -3.50
CA GLU A 273 27.29 -9.67 -3.47
C GLU A 273 27.02 -8.97 -2.14
N LYS A 274 25.94 -9.34 -1.47
CA LYS A 274 25.57 -8.80 -0.16
C LYS A 274 26.15 -9.58 1.04
N GLY A 275 26.85 -10.68 0.77
CA GLY A 275 27.41 -11.55 1.81
C GLY A 275 26.34 -12.28 2.63
N VAL A 276 25.23 -12.66 1.99
CA VAL A 276 24.09 -13.31 2.62
C VAL A 276 24.08 -14.80 2.33
N GLN A 277 23.85 -15.61 3.37
CA GLN A 277 23.61 -17.04 3.28
C GLN A 277 22.32 -17.38 4.04
N LEU A 278 21.19 -17.44 3.32
CA LEU A 278 19.89 -17.72 3.94
C LEU A 278 19.82 -19.13 4.52
N GLU A 279 19.26 -19.21 5.72
CA GLU A 279 18.79 -20.47 6.31
C GLU A 279 17.40 -20.77 5.75
N ILE A 280 17.30 -21.75 4.86
CA ILE A 280 16.07 -22.15 4.18
C ILE A 280 15.87 -23.65 4.42
N SER A 281 14.85 -24.01 5.19
CA SER A 281 14.49 -25.42 5.43
C SER A 281 13.77 -26.02 4.21
N ASP A 282 13.65 -27.35 4.19
CA ASP A 282 12.83 -28.03 3.16
C ASP A 282 11.35 -27.68 3.31
N GLU A 283 10.87 -27.48 4.53
CA GLU A 283 9.51 -26.98 4.81
C GLU A 283 9.29 -25.58 4.22
N ASP A 284 10.29 -24.70 4.33
CA ASP A 284 10.20 -23.35 3.72
C ASP A 284 10.13 -23.45 2.20
N ARG A 285 10.92 -24.30 1.58
CA ARG A 285 10.90 -24.51 0.12
C ARG A 285 9.54 -25.01 -0.36
N GLU A 286 8.96 -25.96 0.39
CA GLU A 286 7.60 -26.45 0.10
C GLU A 286 6.56 -25.34 0.28
N ALA A 287 6.61 -24.61 1.40
CA ALA A 287 5.69 -23.51 1.66
C ALA A 287 5.69 -22.46 0.56
N LEU A 288 6.87 -22.05 0.07
CA LEU A 288 7.00 -21.06 -0.99
C LEU A 288 6.29 -21.45 -2.29
N THR A 289 6.04 -22.76 -2.56
CA THR A 289 5.30 -23.21 -3.75
C THR A 289 3.84 -22.78 -3.76
N HIS A 290 3.27 -22.34 -2.64
CA HIS A 290 1.93 -21.79 -2.56
C HIS A 290 1.91 -20.34 -3.02
N THR A 291 1.79 -20.15 -4.34
CA THR A 291 1.87 -18.84 -4.99
C THR A 291 0.57 -18.04 -4.89
N VAL A 292 0.70 -16.73 -4.94
CA VAL A 292 -0.45 -15.80 -4.92
C VAL A 292 -1.34 -15.92 -6.15
N ASP A 293 -2.64 -15.59 -6.00
CA ASP A 293 -3.62 -15.61 -7.11
C ASP A 293 -3.47 -14.40 -8.04
N PHE A 294 -3.08 -13.25 -7.50
CA PHE A 294 -2.84 -12.01 -8.25
C PHE A 294 -1.67 -11.25 -7.67
N VAL A 295 -1.09 -10.36 -8.46
CA VAL A 295 -0.01 -9.47 -8.03
C VAL A 295 -0.55 -8.06 -7.94
N SER A 296 -0.36 -7.41 -6.79
CA SER A 296 -0.71 -6.01 -6.62
C SER A 296 0.50 -5.15 -6.32
N PHE A 297 0.34 -3.85 -6.52
CA PHE A 297 1.43 -2.91 -6.32
C PHE A 297 0.91 -1.49 -6.05
N SER A 298 1.75 -0.69 -5.41
CA SER A 298 1.62 0.76 -5.37
C SER A 298 2.48 1.40 -6.47
N TYR A 299 1.94 2.43 -7.12
CA TYR A 299 2.66 3.24 -8.08
C TYR A 299 2.43 4.73 -7.82
N TYR A 300 3.50 5.45 -7.53
CA TYR A 300 3.44 6.89 -7.28
C TYR A 300 4.33 7.71 -8.20
N SER A 301 5.48 7.16 -8.58
CA SER A 301 6.47 7.86 -9.40
C SER A 301 7.42 6.89 -10.07
N SER A 302 8.07 7.34 -11.14
CA SER A 302 9.25 6.71 -11.71
C SER A 302 10.51 7.49 -11.33
N ASN A 303 11.66 6.88 -11.51
CA ASN A 303 12.98 7.44 -11.23
C ASN A 303 13.97 7.02 -12.31
N CYS A 304 15.19 7.57 -12.27
CA CYS A 304 16.30 7.09 -13.07
C CYS A 304 17.43 6.55 -12.20
N ALA A 305 18.30 5.73 -12.79
CA ALA A 305 19.57 5.33 -12.21
C ALA A 305 20.69 5.44 -13.22
N ALA A 306 21.90 5.65 -12.73
CA ALA A 306 23.13 5.69 -13.51
C ALA A 306 24.25 4.97 -12.76
N ALA A 307 25.07 4.20 -13.44
CA ALA A 307 26.23 3.51 -12.87
C ALA A 307 27.24 4.52 -12.29
N ASP A 308 27.43 5.65 -12.96
CA ASP A 308 28.15 6.80 -12.37
C ASP A 308 27.19 7.59 -11.48
N HIS A 309 27.23 7.34 -10.19
CA HIS A 309 26.37 7.98 -9.18
C HIS A 309 26.60 9.50 -9.04
N SER A 310 27.63 10.07 -9.67
CA SER A 310 27.83 11.52 -9.74
C SER A 310 26.94 12.22 -10.75
N LEU A 311 26.37 11.47 -11.72
CA LEU A 311 25.53 11.99 -12.77
C LEU A 311 24.08 12.19 -12.29
N GLY A 312 23.43 13.19 -12.86
CA GLY A 312 22.00 13.49 -12.63
C GLY A 312 21.70 14.10 -11.27
N GLU A 313 20.53 14.73 -11.18
CA GLU A 313 20.03 15.31 -9.92
C GLU A 313 19.44 14.23 -9.03
N PRO A 314 19.68 14.24 -7.70
CA PRO A 314 19.04 13.33 -6.78
C PRO A 314 17.51 13.46 -6.85
N THR A 315 16.82 12.35 -6.72
CA THR A 315 15.36 12.37 -6.53
C THR A 315 15.01 12.68 -5.06
N GLY A 316 13.81 13.19 -4.83
CA GLY A 316 13.25 13.34 -3.48
C GLY A 316 12.75 12.01 -2.86
N SER A 317 13.06 10.86 -3.49
CA SER A 317 12.66 9.56 -2.99
C SER A 317 13.36 9.21 -1.68
N ASN A 318 12.59 8.86 -0.66
CA ASN A 318 13.11 8.41 0.64
C ASN A 318 13.48 6.90 0.63
N MET A 319 13.23 6.20 -0.48
CA MET A 319 13.33 4.74 -0.53
C MET A 319 14.70 4.26 -1.02
N VAL A 320 15.20 4.81 -2.12
CA VAL A 320 16.51 4.45 -2.69
C VAL A 320 17.32 5.72 -2.92
N PRO A 321 18.31 6.01 -2.07
CA PRO A 321 19.06 7.28 -2.10
C PRO A 321 19.87 7.53 -3.37
N THR A 322 20.25 6.48 -4.10
CA THR A 322 21.03 6.57 -5.33
C THR A 322 20.21 6.96 -6.56
N LEU A 323 18.88 6.92 -6.45
CA LEU A 323 18.00 7.23 -7.58
C LEU A 323 18.09 8.69 -8.00
N LYS A 324 17.92 8.90 -9.29
CA LYS A 324 18.03 10.19 -9.96
C LYS A 324 16.69 10.65 -10.52
N ARG A 325 16.57 11.95 -10.66
CA ARG A 325 15.43 12.59 -11.28
C ARG A 325 15.42 12.32 -12.79
N ASN A 326 14.25 11.95 -13.31
CA ASN A 326 14.03 11.90 -14.76
C ASN A 326 13.90 13.34 -15.30
N PRO A 327 14.80 13.79 -16.20
CA PRO A 327 14.79 15.15 -16.72
C PRO A 327 13.55 15.49 -17.56
N TYR A 328 12.80 14.47 -18.00
CA TYR A 328 11.60 14.64 -18.81
C TYR A 328 10.29 14.64 -18.01
N SER A 329 10.35 14.38 -16.69
CA SER A 329 9.17 14.30 -15.85
C SER A 329 8.97 15.56 -15.02
N LYS A 330 7.71 16.04 -14.92
CA LYS A 330 7.30 17.05 -13.95
C LYS A 330 7.37 16.46 -12.54
N VAL A 331 7.46 17.30 -11.53
CA VAL A 331 7.44 16.89 -10.12
C VAL A 331 6.28 17.55 -9.38
N SER A 332 5.76 16.82 -8.39
CA SER A 332 4.77 17.36 -7.44
C SER A 332 5.42 18.31 -6.43
N GLU A 333 4.61 19.00 -5.62
CA GLU A 333 5.08 19.82 -4.50
C GLU A 333 5.97 19.06 -3.50
N TRP A 334 5.82 17.73 -3.43
CA TRP A 334 6.60 16.83 -2.58
C TRP A 334 7.84 16.25 -3.26
N GLY A 335 8.17 16.73 -4.47
CA GLY A 335 9.33 16.29 -5.23
C GLY A 335 9.17 14.94 -5.93
N TRP A 336 7.96 14.35 -5.93
CA TRP A 336 7.69 13.09 -6.62
C TRP A 336 7.43 13.34 -8.10
N GLN A 337 8.05 12.54 -8.93
CA GLN A 337 7.92 12.64 -10.38
C GLN A 337 6.55 12.14 -10.84
N ILE A 338 5.89 12.92 -11.67
CA ILE A 338 4.58 12.60 -12.25
C ILE A 338 4.83 11.94 -13.59
N ASP A 339 4.59 10.63 -13.66
CA ASP A 339 4.84 9.83 -14.87
C ASP A 339 3.72 8.80 -15.12
N PRO A 340 2.66 9.19 -15.81
CA PRO A 340 1.59 8.27 -16.17
C PRO A 340 2.06 7.09 -17.04
N LYS A 341 2.99 7.32 -17.97
CA LYS A 341 3.53 6.27 -18.84
C LYS A 341 4.32 5.21 -18.07
N GLY A 342 4.94 5.62 -16.96
CA GLY A 342 5.60 4.70 -16.05
C GLY A 342 4.64 3.67 -15.45
N LEU A 343 3.39 4.04 -15.20
CA LEU A 343 2.37 3.09 -14.76
C LEU A 343 2.07 2.03 -15.83
N ARG A 344 1.88 2.43 -17.11
CA ARG A 344 1.69 1.48 -18.22
C ARG A 344 2.92 0.56 -18.38
N TYR A 345 4.11 1.13 -18.30
CA TYR A 345 5.34 0.37 -18.35
C TYR A 345 5.44 -0.66 -17.22
N THR A 346 5.13 -0.26 -15.98
CA THR A 346 5.10 -1.15 -14.81
C THR A 346 4.11 -2.29 -14.98
N LEU A 347 2.88 -1.98 -15.44
CA LEU A 347 1.85 -2.98 -15.70
C LEU A 347 2.33 -4.02 -16.73
N ASN A 348 2.88 -3.58 -17.85
CA ASN A 348 3.42 -4.48 -18.87
C ASN A 348 4.59 -5.32 -18.34
N ARG A 349 5.49 -4.73 -17.55
CA ARG A 349 6.61 -5.46 -16.93
C ARG A 349 6.15 -6.54 -15.99
N LEU A 350 5.24 -6.24 -15.07
CA LEU A 350 4.72 -7.20 -14.11
C LEU A 350 3.94 -8.32 -14.80
N TYR A 351 3.11 -7.98 -15.79
CA TYR A 351 2.34 -8.97 -16.51
C TYR A 351 3.22 -9.90 -17.36
N SER A 352 4.19 -9.36 -18.07
CA SER A 352 5.15 -10.18 -18.84
C SER A 352 5.98 -11.12 -17.95
N ARG A 353 6.16 -10.76 -16.67
CA ARG A 353 6.94 -11.53 -15.70
C ARG A 353 6.14 -12.67 -15.08
N TYR A 354 4.87 -12.45 -14.76
CA TYR A 354 4.07 -13.38 -13.96
C TYR A 354 2.89 -14.03 -14.68
N HIS A 355 2.35 -13.40 -15.71
CA HIS A 355 1.12 -13.82 -16.40
C HIS A 355 -0.04 -14.09 -15.42
N LYS A 356 -0.08 -13.33 -14.31
CA LYS A 356 -1.15 -13.35 -13.33
C LYS A 356 -1.94 -12.05 -13.40
N PRO A 357 -3.24 -12.04 -13.00
CA PRO A 357 -4.01 -10.81 -12.89
C PRO A 357 -3.27 -9.77 -12.03
N LEU A 358 -3.33 -8.51 -12.43
CA LEU A 358 -2.70 -7.40 -11.72
C LEU A 358 -3.76 -6.52 -11.05
N PHE A 359 -3.43 -5.95 -9.89
CA PHE A 359 -4.26 -5.00 -9.19
C PHE A 359 -3.43 -3.76 -8.80
N ILE A 360 -3.88 -2.56 -9.21
CA ILE A 360 -3.27 -1.31 -8.78
C ILE A 360 -3.85 -0.97 -7.41
N ALA A 361 -3.14 -1.37 -6.36
CA ALA A 361 -3.62 -1.23 -4.98
C ALA A 361 -3.47 0.19 -4.42
N GLU A 362 -2.52 0.96 -4.96
CA GLU A 362 -2.33 2.37 -4.61
C GLU A 362 -1.81 3.16 -5.80
N ASN A 363 -2.44 4.31 -6.03
CA ASN A 363 -1.94 5.38 -6.89
C ASN A 363 -2.58 6.69 -6.44
N GLY A 364 -1.85 7.78 -6.40
CA GLY A 364 -2.38 9.05 -5.95
C GLY A 364 -1.34 10.15 -5.85
N LEU A 365 -1.82 11.37 -5.64
CA LEU A 365 -1.01 12.57 -5.54
C LEU A 365 -1.28 13.27 -4.21
N GLY A 366 -0.25 13.36 -3.37
CA GLY A 366 -0.30 14.19 -2.16
C GLY A 366 -0.09 15.67 -2.51
N ALA A 367 -0.95 16.53 -1.98
CA ALA A 367 -0.89 17.98 -2.20
C ALA A 367 -1.41 18.76 -0.99
N ASN A 368 -1.07 20.06 -0.94
CA ASN A 368 -1.67 20.98 0.02
C ASN A 368 -3.02 21.46 -0.52
N ASP A 369 -4.09 21.10 0.18
CA ASP A 369 -5.45 21.50 -0.19
C ASP A 369 -5.97 22.61 0.73
N THR A 370 -6.70 23.55 0.16
CA THR A 370 -7.35 24.64 0.88
C THR A 370 -8.85 24.59 0.63
N LEU A 371 -9.64 24.60 1.72
CA LEU A 371 -11.09 24.71 1.64
C LEU A 371 -11.50 26.08 1.11
N VAL A 372 -12.45 26.07 0.18
CA VAL A 372 -13.12 27.26 -0.35
C VAL A 372 -14.64 27.06 -0.28
N PRO A 373 -15.45 28.14 -0.19
CA PRO A 373 -16.90 28.01 -0.27
C PRO A 373 -17.34 27.39 -1.60
N ASP A 374 -18.29 26.45 -1.56
CA ASP A 374 -18.83 25.78 -2.75
C ASP A 374 -19.97 26.56 -3.44
N GLY A 375 -20.33 27.73 -2.92
CA GLY A 375 -21.44 28.55 -3.41
C GLY A 375 -22.85 28.06 -3.00
N HIS A 376 -22.95 26.94 -2.29
CA HIS A 376 -24.20 26.31 -1.86
C HIS A 376 -24.33 26.22 -0.34
N GLY A 377 -23.49 26.93 0.40
CA GLY A 377 -23.50 26.97 1.86
C GLY A 377 -22.63 25.92 2.53
N SER A 378 -21.76 25.25 1.78
CA SER A 378 -20.75 24.30 2.26
C SER A 378 -19.36 24.68 1.72
N PHE A 379 -18.42 23.77 1.81
CA PHE A 379 -17.03 23.93 1.36
C PHE A 379 -16.62 22.82 0.41
N THR A 380 -15.63 23.12 -0.42
CA THR A 380 -14.98 22.19 -1.34
C THR A 380 -13.49 22.51 -1.47
N VAL A 381 -12.78 21.74 -2.30
CA VAL A 381 -11.42 22.02 -2.77
C VAL A 381 -11.43 21.96 -4.30
N GLU A 382 -10.89 23.00 -4.93
CA GLU A 382 -10.68 23.06 -6.38
C GLU A 382 -9.40 22.30 -6.75
N ASP A 383 -9.47 20.97 -6.81
CA ASP A 383 -8.32 20.09 -7.00
C ASP A 383 -8.19 19.56 -8.45
N ASP A 384 -8.28 20.46 -9.44
CA ASP A 384 -8.12 20.14 -10.87
C ASP A 384 -6.78 19.44 -11.18
N TYR A 385 -5.73 19.76 -10.44
CA TYR A 385 -4.43 19.11 -10.55
C TYR A 385 -4.52 17.61 -10.19
N ARG A 386 -5.36 17.21 -9.21
CA ARG A 386 -5.60 15.81 -8.84
C ARG A 386 -6.40 15.11 -9.92
N ILE A 387 -7.43 15.77 -10.44
CA ILE A 387 -8.24 15.28 -11.56
C ILE A 387 -7.33 14.98 -12.75
N ARG A 388 -6.45 15.93 -13.13
CA ARG A 388 -5.50 15.73 -14.22
C ARG A 388 -4.55 14.56 -13.96
N TYR A 389 -3.96 14.51 -12.77
CA TYR A 389 -3.07 13.42 -12.39
C TYR A 389 -3.76 12.05 -12.52
N MET A 390 -4.96 11.90 -11.95
CA MET A 390 -5.70 10.64 -11.98
C MET A 390 -6.14 10.29 -13.41
N ASN A 391 -6.65 11.26 -14.15
CA ASN A 391 -7.04 11.07 -15.54
C ASN A 391 -5.88 10.51 -16.38
N ASP A 392 -4.74 11.16 -16.33
CA ASP A 392 -3.58 10.80 -17.15
C ASP A 392 -3.06 9.40 -16.80
N HIS A 393 -3.08 9.02 -15.52
CA HIS A 393 -2.73 7.67 -15.08
C HIS A 393 -3.77 6.63 -15.53
N LEU A 394 -5.07 6.92 -15.38
CA LEU A 394 -6.14 5.99 -15.79
C LEU A 394 -6.20 5.79 -17.31
N VAL A 395 -5.87 6.81 -18.11
CA VAL A 395 -5.67 6.66 -19.56
C VAL A 395 -4.57 5.63 -19.82
N GLN A 396 -3.47 5.65 -19.08
CA GLN A 396 -2.39 4.67 -19.25
C GLN A 396 -2.74 3.27 -18.75
N VAL A 397 -3.64 3.14 -17.77
CA VAL A 397 -4.22 1.84 -17.39
C VAL A 397 -5.07 1.28 -18.53
N SER A 398 -5.91 2.12 -19.17
CA SER A 398 -6.68 1.72 -20.36
C SER A 398 -5.79 1.28 -21.52
N GLU A 399 -4.66 1.96 -21.72
CA GLU A 399 -3.68 1.57 -22.74
C GLU A 399 -2.99 0.24 -22.40
N ALA A 400 -2.68 -0.02 -21.12
CA ALA A 400 -2.13 -1.31 -20.69
C ALA A 400 -3.12 -2.47 -20.91
N LEU A 401 -4.41 -2.24 -20.64
CA LEU A 401 -5.48 -3.20 -20.98
C LEU A 401 -5.53 -3.47 -22.49
N HIS A 402 -5.33 -2.43 -23.31
CA HIS A 402 -5.24 -2.56 -24.79
C HIS A 402 -3.98 -3.31 -25.23
N ASP A 403 -2.87 -3.19 -24.49
CA ASP A 403 -1.66 -4.00 -24.69
C ASP A 403 -1.88 -5.49 -24.38
N GLY A 404 -3.02 -5.85 -23.76
CA GLY A 404 -3.37 -7.22 -23.39
C GLY A 404 -3.03 -7.58 -21.94
N VAL A 405 -2.71 -6.61 -21.09
CA VAL A 405 -2.45 -6.82 -19.67
C VAL A 405 -3.77 -7.10 -18.95
N ASP A 406 -3.82 -8.15 -18.13
CA ASP A 406 -4.98 -8.45 -17.28
C ASP A 406 -4.94 -7.59 -16.00
N VAL A 407 -5.66 -6.46 -16.01
CA VAL A 407 -5.79 -5.57 -14.86
C VAL A 407 -7.18 -5.72 -14.25
N MET A 408 -7.25 -6.23 -13.02
CA MET A 408 -8.50 -6.50 -12.30
C MET A 408 -9.18 -5.23 -11.78
N GLY A 409 -8.39 -4.23 -11.36
CA GLY A 409 -8.94 -3.07 -10.70
C GLY A 409 -7.89 -2.02 -10.32
N TYR A 410 -8.41 -0.92 -9.81
CA TYR A 410 -7.67 0.26 -9.39
C TYR A 410 -8.27 0.84 -8.12
N THR A 411 -7.42 1.07 -7.11
CA THR A 411 -7.79 1.83 -5.91
C THR A 411 -6.90 3.06 -5.78
N SER A 412 -7.54 4.24 -5.72
CA SER A 412 -6.81 5.48 -5.40
C SER A 412 -6.35 5.43 -3.95
N TRP A 413 -5.06 5.79 -3.72
CA TRP A 413 -4.54 5.87 -2.37
C TRP A 413 -5.11 7.06 -1.60
N GLY A 414 -5.53 6.78 -0.36
CA GLY A 414 -6.07 7.79 0.52
C GLY A 414 -7.31 8.46 -0.08
N CYS A 415 -8.30 7.67 -0.54
CA CYS A 415 -9.53 8.17 -1.15
C CYS A 415 -10.29 9.21 -0.31
N ILE A 416 -10.05 9.22 0.98
CA ILE A 416 -10.34 10.26 1.95
C ILE A 416 -9.02 10.76 2.54
N ASP A 417 -8.90 12.03 2.89
CA ASP A 417 -7.70 12.57 3.55
C ASP A 417 -7.40 11.77 4.82
N LEU A 418 -6.15 11.36 4.97
CA LEU A 418 -5.68 10.56 6.09
C LEU A 418 -4.28 11.01 6.53
N ILE A 419 -3.83 10.54 7.68
CA ILE A 419 -2.51 10.89 8.21
C ILE A 419 -1.43 10.24 7.35
N SER A 420 -0.47 11.04 6.89
CA SER A 420 0.67 10.53 6.10
C SER A 420 1.49 9.52 6.91
N CYS A 421 1.74 8.34 6.34
CA CYS A 421 2.57 7.32 6.99
C CYS A 421 4.01 7.82 7.22
N SER A 422 4.61 8.45 6.22
CA SER A 422 6.01 8.85 6.22
C SER A 422 6.32 10.09 7.07
N THR A 423 5.34 10.97 7.32
CA THR A 423 5.54 12.23 8.05
C THR A 423 4.67 12.42 9.28
N ALA A 424 3.65 11.58 9.46
CA ALA A 424 2.61 11.68 10.50
C ALA A 424 1.84 13.03 10.46
N GLU A 425 1.74 13.65 9.28
CA GLU A 425 1.04 14.92 9.06
C GLU A 425 -0.20 14.73 8.20
N ILE A 426 -1.20 15.60 8.36
CA ILE A 426 -2.42 15.61 7.54
C ILE A 426 -2.29 16.51 6.30
N LYS A 427 -1.38 17.47 6.30
CA LYS A 427 -1.28 18.46 5.21
C LYS A 427 -0.94 17.87 3.84
N LYS A 428 -0.30 16.69 3.81
CA LYS A 428 -0.06 15.94 2.58
C LYS A 428 -1.33 15.16 2.21
N ARG A 429 -2.28 15.82 1.61
CA ARG A 429 -3.61 15.30 1.34
C ARG A 429 -3.68 14.54 0.03
N TYR A 430 -4.25 13.35 0.07
CA TYR A 430 -4.43 12.48 -1.09
C TYR A 430 -5.89 12.36 -1.54
N GLY A 431 -6.83 12.65 -0.61
CA GLY A 431 -8.23 12.28 -0.75
C GLY A 431 -9.00 13.09 -1.79
N MET A 432 -10.06 12.50 -2.25
CA MET A 432 -11.17 13.15 -2.95
C MET A 432 -12.23 13.67 -1.96
N ILE A 433 -12.05 13.34 -0.70
CA ILE A 433 -12.83 13.83 0.43
C ILE A 433 -11.85 14.52 1.38
N TYR A 434 -12.08 15.81 1.62
CA TYR A 434 -11.33 16.61 2.58
C TYR A 434 -11.80 16.28 3.99
N VAL A 435 -10.87 16.12 4.93
CA VAL A 435 -11.16 16.01 6.36
C VAL A 435 -10.66 17.28 7.04
N ASP A 436 -11.54 17.98 7.76
CA ASP A 436 -11.17 19.19 8.50
C ASP A 436 -10.36 18.84 9.75
N LEU A 437 -9.08 18.60 9.53
CA LEU A 437 -8.07 18.29 10.53
C LEU A 437 -6.78 19.05 10.16
N ASN A 438 -6.17 19.66 11.16
CA ASN A 438 -4.89 20.37 11.04
C ASN A 438 -3.74 19.52 11.63
N SER A 439 -2.50 19.87 11.28
CA SER A 439 -1.31 19.14 11.77
C SER A 439 -1.04 19.32 13.26
N ASP A 440 -1.68 20.27 13.92
CA ASP A 440 -1.68 20.43 15.38
C ASP A 440 -2.78 19.63 16.08
N GLY A 441 -3.58 18.86 15.33
CA GLY A 441 -4.70 18.06 15.83
C GLY A 441 -6.00 18.82 16.02
N SER A 442 -6.05 20.12 15.71
CA SER A 442 -7.27 20.94 15.67
C SER A 442 -8.11 20.65 14.43
N GLY A 443 -9.37 21.06 14.46
CA GLY A 443 -10.31 20.87 13.36
C GLY A 443 -11.60 20.20 13.84
N THR A 444 -12.62 20.19 13.01
CA THR A 444 -13.95 19.65 13.34
C THR A 444 -14.11 18.18 12.96
N LEU A 445 -13.17 17.64 12.18
CA LEU A 445 -13.25 16.32 11.54
C LEU A 445 -14.43 16.19 10.55
N GLU A 446 -15.03 17.30 10.13
CA GLU A 446 -16.06 17.27 9.09
C GLU A 446 -15.49 16.84 7.74
N ARG A 447 -16.32 16.18 6.92
CA ARG A 447 -15.98 15.67 5.60
C ARG A 447 -16.56 16.57 4.53
N TYR A 448 -15.70 17.03 3.61
CA TYR A 448 -16.12 17.86 2.47
C TYR A 448 -15.69 17.18 1.16
N LYS A 449 -16.63 17.09 0.21
CA LYS A 449 -16.31 16.56 -1.11
C LYS A 449 -15.45 17.57 -1.87
N LYS A 450 -14.31 17.12 -2.39
CA LYS A 450 -13.49 17.90 -3.31
C LYS A 450 -14.07 17.81 -4.72
N LYS A 451 -13.61 18.66 -5.63
CA LYS A 451 -14.02 18.62 -7.03
C LYS A 451 -13.73 17.26 -7.68
N SER A 452 -12.62 16.64 -7.34
CA SER A 452 -12.23 15.30 -7.80
C SER A 452 -13.21 14.19 -7.37
N TYR A 453 -13.99 14.38 -6.31
CA TYR A 453 -15.02 13.43 -5.89
C TYR A 453 -16.06 13.21 -6.98
N GLU A 454 -16.61 14.29 -7.52
CA GLU A 454 -17.66 14.23 -8.54
C GLU A 454 -17.08 13.76 -9.89
N TRP A 455 -15.85 14.17 -10.22
CA TRP A 455 -15.15 13.67 -11.39
C TRP A 455 -14.94 12.15 -11.34
N TYR A 456 -14.43 11.63 -10.22
CA TYR A 456 -14.16 10.19 -10.10
C TYR A 456 -15.46 9.36 -10.08
N ARG A 457 -16.55 9.91 -9.51
CA ARG A 457 -17.88 9.30 -9.60
C ARG A 457 -18.28 9.08 -11.06
N ARG A 458 -18.10 10.08 -11.92
CA ARG A 458 -18.43 9.96 -13.35
C ARG A 458 -17.51 8.99 -14.08
N VAL A 459 -16.24 8.91 -13.73
CA VAL A 459 -15.31 7.90 -14.28
C VAL A 459 -15.82 6.50 -13.98
N ILE A 460 -16.23 6.24 -12.74
CA ILE A 460 -16.74 4.93 -12.33
C ILE A 460 -18.08 4.61 -13.02
N GLU A 461 -19.00 5.56 -13.05
CA GLU A 461 -20.31 5.39 -13.69
C GLU A 461 -20.20 5.08 -15.20
N SER A 462 -19.28 5.73 -15.88
CA SER A 462 -19.03 5.51 -17.32
C SER A 462 -18.08 4.33 -17.59
N ASN A 463 -17.59 3.64 -16.56
CA ASN A 463 -16.53 2.63 -16.68
C ASN A 463 -15.32 3.17 -17.47
N GLY A 464 -14.92 4.42 -17.18
CA GLY A 464 -13.77 5.09 -17.78
C GLY A 464 -13.99 5.68 -19.18
N GLU A 465 -15.19 5.63 -19.73
CA GLU A 465 -15.46 6.15 -21.09
C GLU A 465 -15.32 7.69 -21.21
N ASN A 466 -15.46 8.40 -20.09
CA ASN A 466 -15.36 9.87 -20.04
C ASN A 466 -13.95 10.38 -19.73
N LEU A 467 -12.92 9.56 -19.72
CA LEU A 467 -11.53 10.01 -19.54
C LEU A 467 -11.09 10.86 -20.74
N GLU A 468 -10.41 11.98 -20.46
CA GLU A 468 -9.85 12.86 -21.50
C GLU A 468 -8.53 12.29 -22.02
N LEU A 469 -8.50 11.98 -23.30
CA LEU A 469 -7.34 11.36 -23.97
C LEU A 469 -6.25 12.36 -24.35
N ASP A 470 -6.65 13.62 -24.59
CA ASP A 470 -5.73 14.66 -24.99
C ASP A 470 -5.18 15.38 -23.74
N PRO A 471 -3.88 15.23 -23.42
CA PRO A 471 -3.31 15.83 -22.23
C PRO A 471 -3.30 17.37 -22.25
N GLU A 472 -3.48 17.98 -23.42
CA GLU A 472 -3.51 19.44 -23.57
C GLU A 472 -4.93 20.04 -23.41
N LYS A 473 -5.98 19.20 -23.43
CA LYS A 473 -7.34 19.68 -23.24
C LYS A 473 -7.72 19.78 -21.78
N PRO A 474 -8.51 20.77 -21.37
CA PRO A 474 -9.10 20.82 -20.06
C PRO A 474 -10.08 19.65 -19.86
N ILE A 475 -10.05 19.06 -18.67
CA ILE A 475 -11.01 18.02 -18.29
C ILE A 475 -12.30 18.74 -17.87
N VAL A 476 -13.40 18.43 -18.56
CA VAL A 476 -14.72 19.01 -18.28
C VAL A 476 -15.47 18.09 -17.32
N LEU A 477 -16.00 18.66 -16.23
CA LEU A 477 -16.82 17.93 -15.25
C LEU A 477 -18.24 17.73 -15.76
#